data_7a129f58765775e4b633d47c9a3254bd
#
_entry.id   7a129f58765775e4b633d47c9a3254bd
#
_cell.length_a   1.000
_cell.length_b   1.000
_cell.length_c   1.000
_cell.angle_alpha   90.00
_cell.angle_beta   90.00
_cell.angle_gamma   90.00
#
_symmetry.space_group_name_H-M   'P 1'
#
loop_
_entity.id
_entity.type
_entity.pdbx_description
1 polymer ?
#
loop_
_entity_poly.entity_id
_entity_poly.type
_entity_poly.pdbx_seq_one_letter_code
_entity_poly.pdbx_strand_id
1 'polypeptide(L)'
;MILIYSPFPLNENQIYNQMELFKDKLSMFFVDDNSFIYSSETNQKLLREIIINHKVFLFYTHSIKQMGFTPTQISELIIFLLKNGCEFESELENLYFKKSDLDTIYPKIFEIFRDKTNSFQK
;
A
#
# COMPACT_ATOMS: atom_id res chain seq x y z
N MET A 1 4.93 6.09 11.21
CA MET A 1 3.49 5.80 10.98
C MET A 1 3.31 4.71 9.92
N ILE A 2 2.35 3.86 10.13
CA ILE A 2 1.90 2.91 9.12
C ILE A 2 0.64 3.49 8.49
N LEU A 3 0.63 3.61 7.16
CA LEU A 3 -0.56 4.07 6.43
C LEU A 3 -1.30 2.85 5.88
N ILE A 4 -2.57 2.75 6.24
CA ILE A 4 -3.48 1.74 5.69
C ILE A 4 -4.35 2.42 4.65
N TYR A 5 -4.18 2.01 3.40
CA TYR A 5 -4.91 2.57 2.27
C TYR A 5 -6.10 1.70 1.90
N SER A 6 -7.26 2.34 1.73
CA SER A 6 -8.45 1.68 1.21
C SER A 6 -9.10 2.60 0.17
N PRO A 7 -9.54 2.07 -0.99
CA PRO A 7 -10.23 2.90 -2.00
C PRO A 7 -11.57 3.41 -1.49
N PHE A 8 -12.10 2.79 -0.44
CA PHE A 8 -13.36 3.20 0.18
C PHE A 8 -13.10 3.57 1.63
N PRO A 9 -13.75 4.65 2.15
CA PRO A 9 -13.64 4.98 3.57
C PRO A 9 -14.05 3.79 4.44
N LEU A 10 -13.22 3.46 5.43
CA LEU A 10 -13.49 2.38 6.35
C LEU A 10 -14.31 2.89 7.54
N ASN A 11 -15.28 2.09 8.01
CA ASN A 11 -15.97 2.39 9.25
C ASN A 11 -15.11 1.99 10.45
N GLU A 12 -15.54 2.37 11.67
CA GLU A 12 -14.77 2.11 12.89
C GLU A 12 -14.46 0.64 13.11
N ASN A 13 -15.42 -0.25 12.83
CA ASN A 13 -15.22 -1.70 13.00
C ASN A 13 -14.18 -2.23 12.02
N GLN A 14 -14.22 -1.76 10.77
CA GLN A 14 -13.24 -2.16 9.76
C GLN A 14 -11.84 -1.67 10.12
N ILE A 15 -11.73 -0.44 10.61
CA ILE A 15 -10.48 0.12 11.07
C ILE A 15 -9.91 -0.70 12.22
N TYR A 16 -10.75 -1.01 13.20
CA TYR A 16 -10.35 -1.83 14.35
C TYR A 16 -9.85 -3.20 13.92
N ASN A 17 -10.57 -3.87 13.01
CA ASN A 17 -10.19 -5.18 12.52
C ASN A 17 -8.85 -5.14 11.78
N GLN A 18 -8.60 -4.10 10.99
CA GLN A 18 -7.33 -3.92 10.29
C GLN A 18 -6.19 -3.71 11.27
N MET A 19 -6.40 -2.93 12.32
CA MET A 19 -5.39 -2.70 13.36
C MET A 19 -5.03 -3.99 14.08
N GLU A 20 -6.02 -4.79 14.44
CA GLU A 20 -5.78 -6.07 15.12
C GLU A 20 -4.98 -7.03 14.23
N LEU A 21 -5.32 -7.08 12.95
CA LEU A 21 -4.60 -7.90 11.98
C LEU A 21 -3.12 -7.48 11.89
N PHE A 22 -2.88 -6.17 11.88
CA PHE A 22 -1.53 -5.63 11.83
C PHE A 22 -0.74 -5.88 13.10
N LYS A 23 -1.36 -5.77 14.26
CA LYS A 23 -0.71 -6.05 15.53
C LYS A 23 -0.20 -7.49 15.57
N ASP A 24 -0.98 -8.42 15.04
CA ASP A 24 -0.57 -9.83 14.96
C ASP A 24 0.63 -10.01 14.02
N LYS A 25 0.61 -9.36 12.86
CA LYS A 25 1.71 -9.44 11.89
C LYS A 25 2.98 -8.77 12.39
N LEU A 26 2.83 -7.69 13.14
CA LEU A 26 3.94 -6.88 13.63
C LEU A 26 4.20 -7.11 15.12
N SER A 27 3.88 -8.29 15.62
CA SER A 27 4.04 -8.63 17.04
C SER A 27 5.48 -8.46 17.54
N MET A 28 6.46 -8.42 16.63
CA MET A 28 7.85 -8.15 16.96
C MET A 28 8.18 -6.67 17.11
N PHE A 29 7.24 -5.79 16.76
CA PHE A 29 7.39 -4.35 16.85
C PHE A 29 6.35 -3.80 17.81
N PHE A 30 6.76 -2.90 18.70
CA PHE A 30 5.81 -2.24 19.59
C PHE A 30 5.01 -1.22 18.78
N VAL A 31 3.84 -1.62 18.33
CA VAL A 31 2.95 -0.77 17.54
C VAL A 31 1.71 -0.48 18.38
N ASP A 32 1.45 0.80 18.63
CA ASP A 32 0.25 1.24 19.34
C ASP A 32 -0.74 1.88 18.35
N ASP A 33 -1.93 2.26 18.86
CA ASP A 33 -2.99 2.82 18.03
C ASP A 33 -2.60 4.16 17.41
N ASN A 34 -1.63 4.88 17.99
CA ASN A 34 -1.15 6.15 17.46
C ASN A 34 -0.15 5.99 16.30
N SER A 35 0.23 4.74 16.00
CA SER A 35 1.18 4.43 14.92
C SER A 35 0.51 4.24 13.57
N PHE A 36 -0.82 4.32 13.50
CA PHE A 36 -1.58 4.06 12.27
C PHE A 36 -2.28 5.31 11.77
N ILE A 37 -2.32 5.48 10.45
CA ILE A 37 -3.21 6.42 9.78
C ILE A 37 -3.95 5.69 8.67
N TYR A 38 -5.13 6.18 8.33
CA TYR A 38 -6.00 5.59 7.32
C TYR A 38 -6.25 6.61 6.23
N SER A 39 -6.20 6.20 4.97
CA SER A 39 -6.45 7.10 3.85
C SER A 39 -7.20 6.38 2.74
N SER A 40 -8.12 7.10 2.12
CA SER A 40 -8.77 6.72 0.87
C SER A 40 -8.55 7.78 -0.19
N GLU A 41 -7.50 8.60 -0.02
CA GLU A 41 -7.19 9.70 -0.93
C GLU A 41 -6.89 9.19 -2.34
N THR A 42 -7.60 9.70 -3.33
CA THR A 42 -7.41 9.32 -4.74
C THR A 42 -6.51 10.26 -5.51
N ASN A 43 -6.24 11.46 -4.98
CA ASN A 43 -5.34 12.41 -5.61
C ASN A 43 -3.90 12.04 -5.27
N GLN A 44 -3.11 11.72 -6.29
CA GLN A 44 -1.73 11.25 -6.12
C GLN A 44 -0.86 12.26 -5.38
N LYS A 45 -1.00 13.55 -5.69
CA LYS A 45 -0.21 14.59 -5.04
C LYS A 45 -0.53 14.70 -3.56
N LEU A 46 -1.82 14.71 -3.22
CA LEU A 46 -2.26 14.78 -1.81
C LEU A 46 -1.85 13.54 -1.03
N LEU A 47 -1.93 12.36 -1.66
CA LEU A 47 -1.51 11.13 -1.03
C LEU A 47 -0.01 11.16 -0.69
N ARG A 48 0.82 11.66 -1.60
CA ARG A 48 2.26 11.82 -1.36
C ARG A 48 2.54 12.80 -0.22
N GLU A 49 1.78 13.88 -0.14
CA GLU A 49 1.91 14.85 0.95
C GLU A 49 1.57 14.20 2.31
N ILE A 50 0.52 13.40 2.36
CA ILE A 50 0.14 12.66 3.57
C ILE A 50 1.29 11.75 4.02
N ILE A 51 1.87 11.02 3.08
CA ILE A 51 2.96 10.09 3.36
C ILE A 51 4.16 10.82 3.99
N ILE A 52 4.56 11.95 3.40
CA ILE A 52 5.70 12.73 3.89
C ILE A 52 5.40 13.40 5.23
N ASN A 53 4.23 14.05 5.35
CA ASN A 53 3.87 14.82 6.53
C ASN A 53 3.71 13.94 7.77
N HIS A 54 3.26 12.71 7.60
CA HIS A 54 3.08 11.77 8.71
C HIS A 54 4.26 10.82 8.90
N LYS A 55 5.34 10.99 8.14
CA LYS A 55 6.54 10.15 8.24
C LYS A 55 6.20 8.67 8.15
N VAL A 56 5.44 8.31 7.13
CA VAL A 56 5.01 6.93 6.91
C VAL A 56 6.23 6.07 6.57
N PHE A 57 6.38 4.94 7.25
CA PHE A 57 7.46 3.99 6.97
C PHE A 57 6.95 2.70 6.32
N LEU A 58 5.65 2.47 6.36
CA LEU A 58 5.01 1.33 5.69
C LEU A 58 3.67 1.77 5.11
N PHE A 59 3.48 1.55 3.82
CA PHE A 59 2.22 1.77 3.12
C PHE A 59 1.61 0.40 2.84
N TYR A 60 0.44 0.16 3.42
CA TYR A 60 -0.26 -1.12 3.28
C TYR A 60 -1.59 -0.91 2.56
N THR A 61 -1.89 -1.84 1.65
CA THR A 61 -3.22 -1.93 1.05
C THR A 61 -3.63 -3.39 0.94
N HIS A 62 -4.94 -3.63 0.89
CA HIS A 62 -5.45 -4.99 0.72
C HIS A 62 -5.12 -5.52 -0.68
N SER A 63 -5.31 -4.69 -1.71
CA SER A 63 -5.03 -5.09 -3.09
C SER A 63 -4.70 -3.90 -3.97
N ILE A 64 -3.60 -3.97 -4.70
CA ILE A 64 -3.23 -2.93 -5.68
C ILE A 64 -4.25 -2.83 -6.80
N LYS A 65 -4.90 -3.96 -7.16
CA LYS A 65 -5.91 -3.98 -8.22
C LYS A 65 -7.18 -3.25 -7.83
N GLN A 66 -7.43 -3.11 -6.53
CA GLN A 66 -8.63 -2.44 -6.01
C GLN A 66 -8.41 -0.97 -5.71
N MET A 67 -7.18 -0.46 -5.81
CA MET A 67 -6.87 0.94 -5.51
C MET A 67 -7.48 1.93 -6.51
N GLY A 68 -7.82 1.48 -7.70
CA GLY A 68 -8.38 2.35 -8.72
C GLY A 68 -7.34 3.14 -9.52
N PHE A 69 -6.06 2.88 -9.29
CA PHE A 69 -4.96 3.52 -10.02
C PHE A 69 -4.50 2.67 -11.18
N THR A 70 -3.97 3.33 -12.22
CA THR A 70 -3.35 2.61 -13.34
C THR A 70 -2.05 1.92 -12.90
N PRO A 71 -1.59 0.89 -13.65
CA PRO A 71 -0.29 0.27 -13.34
C PRO A 71 0.85 1.27 -13.28
N THR A 72 0.87 2.27 -14.17
CA THR A 72 1.88 3.32 -14.14
C THR A 72 1.80 4.16 -12.87
N GLN A 73 0.60 4.56 -12.46
CA GLN A 73 0.40 5.35 -11.24
C GLN A 73 0.83 4.56 -9.99
N ILE A 74 0.49 3.29 -9.94
CA ILE A 74 0.89 2.42 -8.82
C ILE A 74 2.41 2.27 -8.78
N SER A 75 3.03 2.02 -9.92
CA SER A 75 4.49 1.89 -10.00
C SER A 75 5.20 3.15 -9.55
N GLU A 76 4.74 4.31 -10.02
CA GLU A 76 5.32 5.60 -9.64
C GLU A 76 5.12 5.89 -8.14
N LEU A 77 3.96 5.55 -7.59
CA LEU A 77 3.71 5.71 -6.16
C LEU A 77 4.67 4.84 -5.34
N ILE A 78 4.82 3.57 -5.70
CA ILE A 78 5.71 2.65 -4.99
C ILE A 78 7.16 3.16 -5.05
N ILE A 79 7.61 3.60 -6.23
CA ILE A 79 8.96 4.14 -6.38
C ILE A 79 9.15 5.37 -5.48
N PHE A 80 8.16 6.26 -5.45
CA PHE A 80 8.19 7.41 -4.55
C PHE A 80 8.33 6.99 -3.09
N LEU A 81 7.52 6.00 -2.66
CA LEU A 81 7.57 5.48 -1.30
C LEU A 81 8.97 4.98 -0.95
N LEU A 82 9.51 4.10 -1.79
CA LEU A 82 10.80 3.47 -1.52
C LEU A 82 11.94 4.49 -1.48
N LYS A 83 11.89 5.51 -2.35
CA LYS A 83 12.89 6.58 -2.35
C LYS A 83 12.82 7.44 -1.09
N ASN A 84 11.69 7.46 -0.41
CA ASN A 84 11.49 8.25 0.81
C ASN A 84 11.56 7.38 2.08
N GLY A 85 12.11 6.18 1.97
CA GLY A 85 12.31 5.32 3.12
C GLY A 85 11.06 4.60 3.59
N CYS A 86 10.01 4.55 2.77
CA CYS A 86 8.76 3.89 3.10
C CYS A 86 8.67 2.57 2.33
N GLU A 87 8.35 1.49 3.03
CA GLU A 87 8.13 0.19 2.41
C GLU A 87 6.67 0.07 1.95
N PHE A 88 6.39 -0.92 1.11
CA PHE A 88 5.06 -1.13 0.54
C PHE A 88 4.64 -2.59 0.66
N GLU A 89 3.39 -2.82 1.07
CA GLU A 89 2.80 -4.16 1.12
C GLU A 89 1.39 -4.16 0.54
N SER A 90 1.12 -5.13 -0.34
CA SER A 90 -0.23 -5.44 -0.82
C SER A 90 -0.56 -6.88 -0.44
N GLU A 91 -1.60 -7.06 0.37
CA GLU A 91 -1.91 -8.35 0.99
C GLU A 91 -2.36 -9.40 -0.02
N LEU A 92 -3.34 -9.08 -0.84
CA LEU A 92 -3.96 -10.06 -1.73
C LEU A 92 -2.99 -10.59 -2.77
N GLU A 93 -2.14 -9.73 -3.32
CA GLU A 93 -1.12 -10.11 -4.30
C GLU A 93 0.15 -10.65 -3.67
N ASN A 94 0.21 -10.64 -2.34
CA ASN A 94 1.38 -11.08 -1.58
C ASN A 94 2.65 -10.34 -2.02
N LEU A 95 2.54 -9.02 -2.15
CA LEU A 95 3.64 -8.14 -2.55
C LEU A 95 4.21 -7.44 -1.34
N TYR A 96 5.53 -7.38 -1.29
CA TYR A 96 6.27 -6.57 -0.33
C TYR A 96 7.49 -5.99 -1.03
N PHE A 97 7.61 -4.67 -1.00
CA PHE A 97 8.72 -3.96 -1.62
C PHE A 97 9.49 -3.14 -0.60
N LYS A 98 10.80 -3.17 -0.70
CA LYS A 98 11.71 -2.34 0.07
C LYS A 98 12.67 -1.62 -0.88
N LYS A 99 13.50 -0.72 -0.37
CA LYS A 99 14.36 0.13 -1.19
C LYS A 99 15.22 -0.63 -2.19
N SER A 100 15.69 -1.81 -1.83
CA SER A 100 16.51 -2.64 -2.72
C SER A 100 15.74 -3.17 -3.93
N ASP A 101 14.41 -3.06 -3.94
CA ASP A 101 13.56 -3.56 -5.03
C ASP A 101 13.23 -2.51 -6.09
N LEU A 102 13.82 -1.31 -6.01
CA LEU A 102 13.49 -0.19 -6.90
C LEU A 102 13.50 -0.55 -8.39
N ASP A 103 14.46 -1.35 -8.81
CA ASP A 103 14.63 -1.69 -10.24
C ASP A 103 13.60 -2.70 -10.73
N THR A 104 12.86 -3.35 -9.83
CA THR A 104 11.92 -4.42 -10.18
C THR A 104 10.46 -3.97 -10.17
N ILE A 105 10.17 -2.73 -9.80
CA ILE A 105 8.79 -2.27 -9.57
C ILE A 105 7.96 -2.32 -10.84
N TYR A 106 8.40 -1.64 -11.91
CA TYR A 106 7.62 -1.60 -13.15
C TYR A 106 7.31 -2.99 -13.71
N PRO A 107 8.31 -3.87 -13.91
CA PRO A 107 8.01 -5.17 -14.49
C PRO A 107 7.08 -6.01 -13.62
N LYS A 108 7.25 -5.98 -12.30
CA LYS A 108 6.37 -6.75 -11.41
C LYS A 108 4.93 -6.24 -11.42
N ILE A 109 4.74 -4.95 -11.34
CA ILE A 109 3.39 -4.35 -11.33
C ILE A 109 2.69 -4.63 -12.65
N PHE A 110 3.35 -4.39 -13.78
CA PHE A 110 2.75 -4.63 -15.08
C PHE A 110 2.45 -6.11 -15.33
N GLU A 111 3.27 -7.01 -14.81
CA GLU A 111 3.02 -8.44 -14.88
C GLU A 111 1.72 -8.83 -14.15
N ILE A 112 1.51 -8.31 -12.95
CA ILE A 112 0.32 -8.59 -12.16
C ILE A 112 -0.95 -8.16 -12.88
N PHE A 113 -0.96 -6.96 -13.47
CA PHE A 113 -2.11 -6.46 -14.20
C PHE A 113 -2.32 -7.21 -15.52
N ARG A 114 -1.26 -7.63 -16.17
CA ARG A 114 -1.36 -8.43 -17.40
C ARG A 114 -1.96 -9.81 -17.14
N ASP A 115 -1.55 -10.47 -16.08
CA ASP A 115 -2.08 -11.78 -15.69
C ASP A 115 -3.59 -11.71 -15.48
N LYS A 116 -4.08 -10.65 -14.85
CA LYS A 116 -5.51 -10.43 -14.69
C LYS A 116 -6.21 -10.30 -16.03
N THR A 117 -5.64 -9.56 -16.96
CA THR A 117 -6.18 -9.39 -18.31
C THR A 117 -6.23 -10.74 -19.04
N ASN A 118 -5.17 -11.50 -18.98
CA ASN A 118 -5.11 -12.81 -19.61
C ASN A 118 -6.18 -13.76 -19.05
N SER A 119 -6.46 -13.69 -17.76
CA SER A 119 -7.49 -14.52 -17.13
C SER A 119 -8.88 -14.23 -17.69
N PHE A 120 -9.16 -12.99 -18.06
CA PHE A 120 -10.44 -12.61 -18.65
C PHE A 120 -10.58 -13.04 -20.12
N GLN A 121 -9.48 -13.27 -20.79
CA GLN A 121 -9.49 -13.65 -22.22
C GLN A 121 -9.70 -15.14 -22.41
N LYS A 122 -9.65 -15.89 -21.36
CA LYS A 122 -9.90 -17.34 -21.41
C LYS A 122 -11.38 -17.65 -21.30
#